data_b0de7995753d4953c7f3ee70524e9ab9
#
_entry.id   b0de7995753d4953c7f3ee70524e9ab9
#
_cell.length_a   1.000
_cell.length_b   1.000
_cell.length_c   1.000
_cell.angle_alpha   90.00
_cell.angle_beta   90.00
_cell.angle_gamma   90.00
#
_symmetry.space_group_name_H-M   'P 1'
#
loop_
_entity.id
_entity.type
_entity.pdbx_description
1 polymer ?
#
loop_
_entity_poly.entity_id
_entity_poly.type
_entity_poly.pdbx_seq_one_letter_code
_entity_poly.pdbx_strand_id
1 'polypeptide(L)'
;LVATDLAAGPEAPISYIGKVASLLYARFLAGEKPIAMVSMDNCSHNGDKLAAAIGAFAEGWSRNGLADKDFESYIKTSGKVSFPWTMIDKITPRPDASIEALLKKDGVEELDPVITGKHTYVAPFVNAEECQYLVIEDNFPNGRPALEKGGLIFTTRETVDKVEKMKVCTCLNPLHTALAVFGCLMGYTLISEEMKNPSLKKLVEQIGYTEGLPVVVNPGILDPKEFLDTVLNVRIPNPFMPDTPQRIATDTSQKLAIRFGETIKAYAADPKLNVGDLKFI
;
A
#
# COMPACT_ATOMS: atom_id res chain seq x y z
N LEU A 1 2.43 6.90 23.60
CA LEU A 1 1.19 7.54 23.12
C LEU A 1 0.00 6.59 23.23
N VAL A 2 0.03 5.42 22.56
CA VAL A 2 -1.12 4.46 22.57
C VAL A 2 -1.47 4.00 23.99
N ALA A 3 -0.49 3.59 24.79
CA ALA A 3 -0.72 3.17 26.18
C ALA A 3 -1.29 4.32 27.03
N THR A 4 -0.84 5.54 26.79
CA THR A 4 -1.36 6.74 27.46
C THR A 4 -2.83 6.96 27.12
N ASP A 5 -3.18 6.89 25.84
CA ASP A 5 -4.55 7.09 25.37
C ASP A 5 -5.51 5.97 25.84
N LEU A 6 -5.03 4.71 25.91
CA LEU A 6 -5.80 3.61 26.49
C LEU A 6 -6.12 3.83 27.96
N ALA A 7 -5.22 4.44 28.71
CA ALA A 7 -5.44 4.76 30.12
C ALA A 7 -6.28 6.02 30.36
N ALA A 8 -6.19 7.01 29.44
CA ALA A 8 -6.87 8.30 29.58
C ALA A 8 -8.34 8.29 29.09
N GLY A 9 -8.69 7.37 28.19
CA GLY A 9 -10.05 7.31 27.64
C GLY A 9 -10.24 8.13 26.35
N PRO A 10 -11.49 8.21 25.85
CA PRO A 10 -11.78 8.76 24.52
C PRO A 10 -11.80 10.30 24.44
N GLU A 11 -11.70 11.06 25.52
CA GLU A 11 -11.94 12.52 25.49
C GLU A 11 -10.82 13.32 24.82
N ALA A 12 -9.55 12.97 25.04
CA ALA A 12 -8.42 13.74 24.53
C ALA A 12 -7.22 12.88 24.09
N PRO A 13 -7.38 11.95 23.17
CA PRO A 13 -6.29 11.08 22.72
C PRO A 13 -5.22 11.86 21.96
N ILE A 14 -3.96 11.47 22.14
CA ILE A 14 -2.78 12.09 21.54
C ILE A 14 -2.42 11.38 20.24
N SER A 15 -2.48 10.03 20.22
CA SER A 15 -2.15 9.22 19.04
C SER A 15 -3.21 9.36 17.95
N TYR A 16 -2.79 9.24 16.68
CA TYR A 16 -3.73 9.29 15.57
C TYR A 16 -4.77 8.19 15.64
N ILE A 17 -4.37 6.97 15.98
CA ILE A 17 -5.31 5.85 16.10
C ILE A 17 -6.28 6.05 17.26
N GLY A 18 -5.83 6.60 18.39
CA GLY A 18 -6.69 6.99 19.51
C GLY A 18 -7.71 8.05 19.10
N LYS A 19 -7.32 9.04 18.30
CA LYS A 19 -8.24 10.06 17.75
C LYS A 19 -9.31 9.45 16.86
N VAL A 20 -8.94 8.50 16.00
CA VAL A 20 -9.89 7.78 15.14
C VAL A 20 -10.86 6.98 15.99
N ALA A 21 -10.38 6.24 17.00
CA ALA A 21 -11.23 5.51 17.93
C ALA A 21 -12.18 6.43 18.72
N SER A 22 -11.71 7.61 19.15
CA SER A 22 -12.52 8.63 19.82
C SER A 22 -13.64 9.18 18.92
N LEU A 23 -13.35 9.44 17.65
CA LEU A 23 -14.37 9.86 16.67
C LEU A 23 -15.43 8.78 16.43
N LEU A 24 -15.03 7.49 16.43
CA LEU A 24 -15.97 6.38 16.35
C LEU A 24 -16.81 6.26 17.63
N TYR A 25 -16.22 6.53 18.80
CA TYR A 25 -16.96 6.56 20.05
C TYR A 25 -18.00 7.68 20.07
N ALA A 26 -17.64 8.88 19.63
CA ALA A 26 -18.60 9.97 19.46
C ALA A 26 -19.73 9.62 18.48
N ARG A 27 -19.41 8.88 17.41
CA ARG A 27 -20.40 8.39 16.46
C ARG A 27 -21.31 7.33 17.06
N PHE A 28 -20.78 6.44 17.89
CA PHE A 28 -21.54 5.47 18.68
C PHE A 28 -22.55 6.20 19.59
N LEU A 29 -22.10 7.16 20.38
CA LEU A 29 -22.97 7.96 21.26
C LEU A 29 -24.03 8.75 20.49
N ALA A 30 -23.78 9.12 19.25
CA ALA A 30 -24.73 9.79 18.37
C ALA A 30 -25.77 8.83 17.72
N GLY A 31 -25.91 7.60 18.23
CA GLY A 31 -26.90 6.61 17.82
C GLY A 31 -26.36 5.52 16.90
N GLU A 32 -25.11 5.13 17.08
CA GLU A 32 -24.50 3.95 16.41
C GLU A 32 -24.63 3.99 14.88
N LYS A 33 -24.44 5.14 14.29
CA LYS A 33 -24.62 5.32 12.84
C LYS A 33 -23.58 4.52 12.06
N PRO A 34 -23.97 3.79 10.99
CA PRO A 34 -23.07 2.95 10.23
C PRO A 34 -22.01 3.77 9.49
N ILE A 35 -20.81 3.16 9.33
CA ILE A 35 -19.65 3.77 8.64
C ILE A 35 -18.69 2.70 8.12
N ALA A 36 -18.06 2.97 6.97
CA ALA A 36 -16.91 2.21 6.50
C ALA A 36 -15.62 2.96 6.84
N MET A 37 -14.69 2.29 7.51
CA MET A 37 -13.35 2.78 7.86
C MET A 37 -12.35 2.29 6.82
N VAL A 38 -12.16 3.06 5.76
CA VAL A 38 -11.34 2.65 4.60
C VAL A 38 -9.89 3.02 4.85
N SER A 39 -9.06 2.01 5.16
CA SER A 39 -7.62 2.21 5.29
C SER A 39 -6.99 2.44 3.93
N MET A 40 -6.19 3.51 3.80
CA MET A 40 -5.38 3.81 2.61
C MET A 40 -3.89 3.56 2.87
N ASP A 41 -3.55 2.77 3.88
CA ASP A 41 -2.17 2.40 4.18
C ASP A 41 -1.71 1.27 3.24
N ASN A 42 -0.53 1.44 2.65
CA ASN A 42 0.05 0.44 1.75
C ASN A 42 0.71 -0.69 2.54
N CYS A 43 -0.11 -1.49 3.19
CA CYS A 43 0.32 -2.69 3.89
C CYS A 43 -0.70 -3.81 3.70
N SER A 44 -0.22 -5.06 3.72
CA SER A 44 -1.08 -6.24 3.57
C SER A 44 -2.18 -6.28 4.61
N HIS A 45 -3.40 -6.59 4.15
CA HIS A 45 -4.60 -6.71 4.97
C HIS A 45 -4.84 -5.47 5.84
N ASN A 46 -4.69 -4.30 5.23
CA ASN A 46 -4.72 -3.01 5.92
C ASN A 46 -6.02 -2.75 6.69
N GLY A 47 -7.17 -3.19 6.16
CA GLY A 47 -8.46 -3.12 6.85
C GLY A 47 -8.48 -3.91 8.16
N ASP A 48 -7.93 -5.12 8.18
CA ASP A 48 -7.87 -5.94 9.41
C ASP A 48 -6.94 -5.33 10.46
N LYS A 49 -5.81 -4.74 10.03
CA LYS A 49 -4.91 -4.03 10.94
C LYS A 49 -5.58 -2.81 11.56
N LEU A 50 -6.32 -2.06 10.76
CA LEU A 50 -7.10 -0.93 11.28
C LEU A 50 -8.21 -1.42 12.23
N ALA A 51 -8.94 -2.46 11.86
CA ALA A 51 -9.97 -3.07 12.71
C ALA A 51 -9.40 -3.55 14.05
N ALA A 52 -8.25 -4.23 14.03
CA ALA A 52 -7.58 -4.70 15.24
C ALA A 52 -7.14 -3.52 16.14
N ALA A 53 -6.57 -2.48 15.54
CA ALA A 53 -6.12 -1.31 16.27
C ALA A 53 -7.29 -0.56 16.94
N ILE A 54 -8.35 -0.29 16.20
CA ILE A 54 -9.56 0.36 16.74
C ILE A 54 -10.25 -0.54 17.77
N GLY A 55 -10.36 -1.84 17.48
CA GLY A 55 -10.94 -2.83 18.39
C GLY A 55 -10.21 -2.92 19.73
N ALA A 56 -8.88 -2.77 19.73
CA ALA A 56 -8.09 -2.74 20.96
C ALA A 56 -8.40 -1.49 21.83
N PHE A 57 -8.65 -0.33 21.22
CA PHE A 57 -9.10 0.85 21.94
C PHE A 57 -10.51 0.66 22.51
N ALA A 58 -11.45 0.16 21.69
CA ALA A 58 -12.82 -0.07 22.15
C ALA A 58 -12.86 -1.04 23.33
N GLU A 59 -12.17 -2.19 23.23
CA GLU A 59 -12.05 -3.17 24.30
C GLU A 59 -11.37 -2.59 25.54
N GLY A 60 -10.24 -1.88 25.38
CA GLY A 60 -9.49 -1.34 26.49
C GLY A 60 -10.28 -0.27 27.25
N TRP A 61 -10.91 0.67 26.55
CA TRP A 61 -11.73 1.71 27.17
C TRP A 61 -12.98 1.14 27.87
N SER A 62 -13.68 0.20 27.23
CA SER A 62 -14.85 -0.45 27.82
C SER A 62 -14.49 -1.26 29.06
N ARG A 63 -13.39 -2.04 29.01
CA ARG A 63 -12.90 -2.82 30.17
C ARG A 63 -12.51 -1.93 31.33
N ASN A 64 -11.94 -0.77 31.08
CA ASN A 64 -11.50 0.19 32.11
C ASN A 64 -12.64 1.11 32.60
N GLY A 65 -13.85 0.94 32.09
CA GLY A 65 -15.00 1.80 32.45
C GLY A 65 -14.89 3.24 31.92
N LEU A 66 -14.06 3.46 30.91
CA LEU A 66 -13.82 4.78 30.28
C LEU A 66 -14.70 5.01 29.04
N ALA A 67 -15.34 3.97 28.53
CA ALA A 67 -16.33 4.02 27.47
C ALA A 67 -17.48 3.06 27.78
N ASP A 68 -18.61 3.27 27.11
CA ASP A 68 -19.75 2.37 27.19
C ASP A 68 -19.34 0.96 26.76
N LYS A 69 -19.82 -0.06 27.50
CA LYS A 69 -19.52 -1.47 27.24
C LYS A 69 -19.98 -1.95 25.86
N ASP A 70 -21.02 -1.34 25.31
CA ASP A 70 -21.58 -1.73 24.01
C ASP A 70 -20.78 -1.14 22.83
N PHE A 71 -19.84 -0.22 23.11
CA PHE A 71 -18.95 0.35 22.09
C PHE A 71 -18.09 -0.71 21.40
N GLU A 72 -17.57 -1.67 22.15
CA GLU A 72 -16.83 -2.79 21.57
C GLU A 72 -17.70 -3.59 20.58
N SER A 73 -18.94 -3.87 20.95
CA SER A 73 -19.89 -4.57 20.09
C SER A 73 -20.22 -3.77 18.82
N TYR A 74 -20.38 -2.46 18.95
CA TYR A 74 -20.57 -1.58 17.80
C TYR A 74 -19.42 -1.70 16.80
N ILE A 75 -18.16 -1.74 17.25
CA ILE A 75 -16.97 -1.84 16.39
C ILE A 75 -16.84 -3.24 15.80
N LYS A 76 -16.99 -4.31 16.61
CA LYS A 76 -16.56 -5.65 16.22
C LYS A 76 -17.68 -6.53 15.64
N THR A 77 -18.91 -6.40 16.09
CA THR A 77 -19.97 -7.41 15.83
C THR A 77 -21.29 -6.86 15.30
N SER A 78 -21.55 -5.57 15.41
CA SER A 78 -22.84 -4.98 15.03
C SER A 78 -23.13 -5.01 13.52
N GLY A 79 -22.11 -5.15 12.68
CA GLY A 79 -22.19 -4.97 11.24
C GLY A 79 -22.36 -3.50 10.80
N LYS A 80 -22.38 -2.55 11.75
CA LYS A 80 -22.51 -1.12 11.46
C LYS A 80 -21.18 -0.46 11.10
N VAL A 81 -20.05 -1.01 11.57
CA VAL A 81 -18.71 -0.55 11.22
C VAL A 81 -18.03 -1.60 10.36
N SER A 82 -17.60 -1.23 9.19
CA SER A 82 -16.80 -2.09 8.31
C SER A 82 -15.38 -1.55 8.15
N PHE A 83 -14.47 -2.45 7.83
CA PHE A 83 -13.06 -2.15 7.57
C PHE A 83 -12.65 -2.75 6.23
N PRO A 84 -13.09 -2.14 5.11
CA PRO A 84 -12.77 -2.64 3.78
C PRO A 84 -11.26 -2.72 3.56
N TRP A 85 -10.82 -3.80 2.93
CA TRP A 85 -9.44 -3.91 2.47
C TRP A 85 -9.26 -3.06 1.23
N THR A 86 -8.08 -2.48 1.09
CA THR A 86 -7.69 -1.78 -0.12
C THR A 86 -6.35 -2.26 -0.62
N MET A 87 -6.19 -2.32 -1.93
CA MET A 87 -4.89 -2.41 -2.59
C MET A 87 -4.64 -1.10 -3.33
N ILE A 88 -3.61 -0.39 -2.89
CA ILE A 88 -3.21 0.90 -3.41
C ILE A 88 -1.92 0.72 -4.18
N ASP A 89 -1.87 1.23 -5.40
CA ASP A 89 -0.68 1.21 -6.21
C ASP A 89 -0.49 2.54 -6.94
N LYS A 90 -0.03 3.52 -6.20
CA LYS A 90 0.33 4.86 -6.69
C LYS A 90 1.57 5.34 -5.94
N ILE A 91 2.65 5.60 -6.65
CA ILE A 91 3.84 6.18 -6.07
C ILE A 91 3.72 7.70 -6.05
N THR A 92 3.98 8.31 -4.89
CA THR A 92 3.86 9.75 -4.65
C THR A 92 5.11 10.25 -3.93
N PRO A 93 6.25 10.40 -4.63
CA PRO A 93 7.47 10.91 -4.03
C PRO A 93 7.35 12.38 -3.63
N ARG A 94 8.34 12.86 -2.89
CA ARG A 94 8.44 14.30 -2.60
C ARG A 94 8.59 15.09 -3.89
N PRO A 95 8.14 16.37 -3.91
CA PRO A 95 8.33 17.25 -5.05
C PRO A 95 9.76 17.22 -5.58
N ASP A 96 9.89 17.03 -6.87
CA ASP A 96 11.16 17.08 -7.59
C ASP A 96 11.40 18.50 -8.13
N ALA A 97 12.64 19.01 -8.00
CA ALA A 97 12.98 20.37 -8.41
C ALA A 97 12.82 20.60 -9.93
N SER A 98 13.03 19.57 -10.76
CA SER A 98 12.83 19.68 -12.21
C SER A 98 11.36 19.81 -12.58
N ILE A 99 10.49 19.09 -11.87
CA ILE A 99 9.03 19.18 -12.03
C ILE A 99 8.53 20.54 -11.53
N GLU A 100 9.03 21.02 -10.40
CA GLU A 100 8.72 22.36 -9.89
C GLU A 100 9.03 23.45 -10.93
N ALA A 101 10.20 23.34 -11.57
CA ALA A 101 10.59 24.28 -12.62
C ALA A 101 9.67 24.25 -13.85
N LEU A 102 9.18 23.05 -14.23
CA LEU A 102 8.19 22.90 -15.30
C LEU A 102 6.84 23.52 -14.91
N LEU A 103 6.36 23.24 -13.71
CA LEU A 103 5.10 23.80 -13.21
C LEU A 103 5.14 25.34 -13.12
N LYS A 104 6.26 25.92 -12.65
CA LYS A 104 6.47 27.36 -12.65
C LYS A 104 6.44 27.96 -14.06
N LYS A 105 7.03 27.28 -15.03
CA LYS A 105 7.00 27.67 -16.45
C LYS A 105 5.58 27.65 -17.02
N ASP A 106 4.77 26.70 -16.57
CA ASP A 106 3.36 26.56 -16.96
C ASP A 106 2.43 27.51 -16.19
N GLY A 107 2.98 28.38 -15.34
CA GLY A 107 2.22 29.42 -14.62
C GLY A 107 1.58 28.94 -13.32
N VAL A 108 1.97 27.80 -12.77
CA VAL A 108 1.51 27.36 -11.45
C VAL A 108 2.22 28.15 -10.37
N GLU A 109 1.47 28.77 -9.49
CA GLU A 109 1.95 29.60 -8.37
C GLU A 109 1.96 28.80 -7.05
N GLU A 110 2.49 29.42 -5.99
CA GLU A 110 2.50 28.88 -4.60
C GLU A 110 3.17 27.49 -4.47
N LEU A 111 4.27 27.26 -5.19
CA LEU A 111 5.01 26.00 -5.19
C LEU A 111 6.06 25.88 -4.06
N ASP A 112 6.11 26.83 -3.13
CA ASP A 112 7.02 26.75 -1.99
C ASP A 112 6.44 25.87 -0.89
N PRO A 113 7.24 24.99 -0.28
CA PRO A 113 6.78 24.14 0.80
C PRO A 113 6.47 24.94 2.07
N VAL A 114 5.45 24.55 2.80
CA VAL A 114 5.15 25.12 4.11
C VAL A 114 5.81 24.28 5.19
N ILE A 115 6.65 24.93 5.99
CA ILE A 115 7.24 24.34 7.20
C ILE A 115 6.40 24.80 8.41
N THR A 116 5.74 23.86 9.04
CA THR A 116 4.90 24.17 10.22
C THR A 116 5.73 24.51 11.45
N GLY A 117 5.11 25.10 12.46
CA GLY A 117 5.76 25.36 13.76
C GLY A 117 6.25 24.09 14.49
N LYS A 118 5.83 22.89 14.05
CA LYS A 118 6.32 21.59 14.52
C LYS A 118 7.39 20.99 13.61
N HIS A 119 7.97 21.77 12.72
CA HIS A 119 8.95 21.35 11.72
C HIS A 119 8.43 20.25 10.76
N THR A 120 7.13 20.20 10.53
CA THR A 120 6.54 19.28 9.54
C THR A 120 6.59 19.93 8.15
N TYR A 121 7.13 19.19 7.19
CA TYR A 121 7.15 19.59 5.79
C TYR A 121 5.79 19.33 5.16
N VAL A 122 5.16 20.36 4.61
CA VAL A 122 3.91 20.24 3.82
C VAL A 122 4.27 20.52 2.36
N ALA A 123 4.13 19.51 1.52
CA ALA A 123 4.44 19.61 0.10
C ALA A 123 3.41 20.47 -0.63
N PRO A 124 3.83 21.37 -1.54
CA PRO A 124 2.90 22.20 -2.32
C PRO A 124 2.21 21.42 -3.45
N PHE A 125 2.81 20.34 -3.93
CA PHE A 125 2.26 19.46 -4.95
C PHE A 125 2.73 18.01 -4.73
N VAL A 126 2.13 17.08 -5.46
CA VAL A 126 2.49 15.66 -5.45
C VAL A 126 3.09 15.30 -6.80
N ASN A 127 4.30 14.75 -6.76
CA ASN A 127 5.00 14.23 -7.92
C ASN A 127 4.56 12.78 -8.19
N ALA A 128 3.31 12.59 -8.63
CA ALA A 128 2.70 11.27 -8.80
C ALA A 128 2.94 10.70 -10.20
N GLU A 129 3.09 9.39 -10.31
CA GLU A 129 3.11 8.68 -11.60
C GLU A 129 1.72 8.69 -12.26
N GLU A 130 1.68 8.52 -13.59
CA GLU A 130 0.42 8.40 -14.35
C GLU A 130 -0.33 7.12 -13.98
N CYS A 131 0.38 5.99 -13.95
CA CYS A 131 -0.20 4.70 -13.58
C CYS A 131 -0.77 4.73 -12.17
N GLN A 132 -1.99 4.22 -12.03
CA GLN A 132 -2.65 4.12 -10.73
C GLN A 132 -3.60 2.94 -10.68
N TYR A 133 -3.59 2.26 -9.55
CA TYR A 133 -4.53 1.18 -9.24
C TYR A 133 -5.02 1.37 -7.81
N LEU A 134 -6.33 1.47 -7.65
CA LEU A 134 -6.98 1.48 -6.35
C LEU A 134 -8.14 0.49 -6.39
N VAL A 135 -7.96 -0.62 -5.71
CA VAL A 135 -8.94 -1.69 -5.60
C VAL A 135 -9.42 -1.73 -4.17
N ILE A 136 -10.73 -1.70 -3.97
CA ILE A 136 -11.38 -1.58 -2.66
C ILE A 136 -12.39 -2.72 -2.49
N GLU A 137 -12.41 -3.34 -1.32
CA GLU A 137 -13.49 -4.25 -0.95
C GLU A 137 -14.81 -3.48 -0.86
N ASP A 138 -15.84 -3.94 -1.59
CA ASP A 138 -17.15 -3.30 -1.62
C ASP A 138 -18.00 -3.68 -0.39
N ASN A 139 -17.57 -3.18 0.76
CA ASN A 139 -18.22 -3.42 2.06
C ASN A 139 -18.49 -2.09 2.78
N PHE A 140 -19.61 -1.45 2.44
CA PHE A 140 -20.00 -0.13 2.91
C PHE A 140 -21.40 -0.18 3.55
N PRO A 141 -21.52 -0.33 4.88
CA PRO A 141 -22.81 -0.53 5.56
C PRO A 141 -23.76 0.67 5.46
N ASN A 142 -23.25 1.85 5.09
CA ASN A 142 -24.03 3.07 4.87
C ASN A 142 -24.05 3.51 3.39
N GLY A 143 -23.66 2.61 2.46
CA GLY A 143 -23.48 2.96 1.06
C GLY A 143 -22.22 3.80 0.81
N ARG A 144 -21.94 4.08 -0.46
CA ARG A 144 -20.79 4.86 -0.92
C ARG A 144 -21.11 5.69 -2.16
N PRO A 145 -20.34 6.74 -2.44
CA PRO A 145 -20.40 7.43 -3.75
C PRO A 145 -20.01 6.48 -4.90
N ALA A 146 -20.44 6.81 -6.12
CA ALA A 146 -20.11 6.06 -7.34
C ALA A 146 -18.66 6.35 -7.81
N LEU A 147 -17.68 6.03 -6.99
CA LEU A 147 -16.25 6.30 -7.23
C LEU A 147 -15.67 5.46 -8.38
N GLU A 148 -16.33 4.37 -8.76
CA GLU A 148 -16.02 3.59 -9.96
C GLU A 148 -16.07 4.42 -11.23
N LYS A 149 -16.86 5.48 -11.26
CA LYS A 149 -16.89 6.45 -12.37
C LYS A 149 -15.60 7.26 -12.49
N GLY A 150 -14.83 7.33 -11.42
CA GLY A 150 -13.48 7.93 -11.36
C GLY A 150 -12.34 6.93 -11.56
N GLY A 151 -12.65 5.66 -11.92
CA GLY A 151 -11.65 4.63 -12.19
C GLY A 151 -11.27 3.76 -10.97
N LEU A 152 -11.92 3.93 -9.81
CA LEU A 152 -11.70 3.04 -8.68
C LEU A 152 -12.39 1.69 -8.92
N ILE A 153 -11.75 0.61 -8.50
CA ILE A 153 -12.27 -0.74 -8.68
C ILE A 153 -12.83 -1.24 -7.37
N PHE A 154 -14.12 -1.57 -7.34
CA PHE A 154 -14.78 -2.20 -6.19
C PHE A 154 -15.00 -3.68 -6.46
N THR A 155 -14.66 -4.53 -5.49
CA THR A 155 -14.72 -5.98 -5.64
C THR A 155 -14.83 -6.68 -4.29
N THR A 156 -14.69 -8.01 -4.28
CA THR A 156 -14.66 -8.80 -3.04
C THR A 156 -13.31 -8.70 -2.34
N ARG A 157 -13.29 -8.91 -1.03
CA ARG A 157 -12.07 -9.00 -0.20
C ARG A 157 -11.06 -9.99 -0.79
N GLU A 158 -11.53 -11.16 -1.20
CA GLU A 158 -10.67 -12.19 -1.83
C GLU A 158 -9.98 -11.67 -3.10
N THR A 159 -10.69 -10.91 -3.92
CA THR A 159 -10.11 -10.34 -5.14
C THR A 159 -9.10 -9.24 -4.81
N VAL A 160 -9.35 -8.40 -3.80
CA VAL A 160 -8.36 -7.41 -3.31
C VAL A 160 -7.07 -8.13 -2.88
N ASP A 161 -7.16 -9.23 -2.12
CA ASP A 161 -6.03 -10.05 -1.71
C ASP A 161 -5.26 -10.62 -2.91
N LYS A 162 -5.97 -11.13 -3.93
CA LYS A 162 -5.35 -11.61 -5.16
C LYS A 162 -4.59 -10.53 -5.92
N VAL A 163 -5.14 -9.32 -6.02
CA VAL A 163 -4.44 -8.18 -6.65
C VAL A 163 -3.19 -7.81 -5.87
N GLU A 164 -3.28 -7.78 -4.54
CA GLU A 164 -2.12 -7.52 -3.69
C GLU A 164 -1.04 -8.58 -3.90
N LYS A 165 -1.40 -9.87 -3.88
CA LYS A 165 -0.46 -10.98 -4.12
C LYS A 165 0.20 -10.91 -5.49
N MET A 166 -0.57 -10.63 -6.55
CA MET A 166 -0.04 -10.42 -7.89
C MET A 166 1.05 -9.34 -7.89
N LYS A 167 0.80 -8.19 -7.28
CA LYS A 167 1.74 -7.08 -7.19
C LYS A 167 2.96 -7.41 -6.33
N VAL A 168 2.72 -7.88 -5.11
CA VAL A 168 3.75 -8.00 -4.06
C VAL A 168 4.64 -9.22 -4.26
N CYS A 169 4.05 -10.35 -4.70
CA CYS A 169 4.79 -11.61 -4.81
C CYS A 169 5.37 -11.84 -6.22
N THR A 170 4.90 -11.11 -7.25
CA THR A 170 5.28 -11.43 -8.64
C THR A 170 5.59 -10.20 -9.49
N CYS A 171 4.61 -9.30 -9.73
CA CYS A 171 4.69 -8.38 -10.87
C CYS A 171 5.41 -7.05 -10.60
N LEU A 172 5.60 -6.64 -9.35
CA LEU A 172 6.27 -5.38 -9.02
C LEU A 172 7.37 -5.53 -7.97
N ASN A 173 7.03 -5.98 -6.77
CA ASN A 173 7.96 -5.88 -5.64
C ASN A 173 9.19 -6.79 -5.76
N PRO A 174 9.14 -8.00 -6.33
CA PRO A 174 10.33 -8.81 -6.59
C PRO A 174 11.32 -8.11 -7.53
N LEU A 175 10.81 -7.49 -8.59
CA LEU A 175 11.62 -6.77 -9.58
C LEU A 175 12.34 -5.58 -8.96
N HIS A 176 11.61 -4.75 -8.20
CA HIS A 176 12.19 -3.66 -7.44
C HIS A 176 13.26 -4.14 -6.45
N THR A 177 13.03 -5.28 -5.78
CA THR A 177 14.00 -5.82 -4.82
C THR A 177 15.28 -6.28 -5.51
N ALA A 178 15.16 -6.98 -6.63
CA ALA A 178 16.32 -7.43 -7.42
C ALA A 178 17.13 -6.22 -7.91
N LEU A 179 16.48 -5.24 -8.52
CA LEU A 179 17.15 -4.00 -8.94
C LEU A 179 17.84 -3.32 -7.78
N ALA A 180 17.14 -3.10 -6.67
CA ALA A 180 17.69 -2.37 -5.54
C ALA A 180 18.95 -3.02 -4.96
N VAL A 181 18.99 -4.35 -4.86
CA VAL A 181 20.17 -5.07 -4.35
C VAL A 181 21.35 -4.93 -5.30
N PHE A 182 21.16 -5.23 -6.57
CA PHE A 182 22.24 -5.14 -7.56
C PHE A 182 22.62 -3.67 -7.86
N GLY A 183 21.64 -2.77 -7.87
CA GLY A 183 21.89 -1.34 -8.03
C GLY A 183 22.77 -0.77 -6.94
N CYS A 184 22.51 -1.11 -5.68
CA CYS A 184 23.39 -0.73 -4.57
C CYS A 184 24.83 -1.25 -4.76
N LEU A 185 24.98 -2.52 -5.15
CA LEU A 185 26.29 -3.15 -5.38
C LEU A 185 27.05 -2.51 -6.54
N MET A 186 26.33 -2.05 -7.56
CA MET A 186 26.90 -1.42 -8.76
C MET A 186 27.04 0.11 -8.64
N GLY A 187 26.62 0.69 -7.51
CA GLY A 187 26.76 2.13 -7.24
C GLY A 187 25.71 3.02 -7.90
N TYR A 188 24.57 2.46 -8.33
CA TYR A 188 23.45 3.25 -8.83
C TYR A 188 22.77 4.04 -7.72
N THR A 189 22.19 5.20 -8.08
CA THR A 189 21.43 6.08 -7.17
C THR A 189 19.99 6.26 -7.59
N LEU A 190 19.62 5.83 -8.79
CA LEU A 190 18.26 5.87 -9.32
C LEU A 190 17.91 4.54 -9.98
N ILE A 191 16.74 4.01 -9.63
CA ILE A 191 16.19 2.76 -10.23
C ILE A 191 15.96 2.91 -11.74
N SER A 192 15.54 4.08 -12.20
CA SER A 192 15.35 4.33 -13.64
C SER A 192 16.65 4.24 -14.45
N GLU A 193 17.78 4.57 -13.85
CA GLU A 193 19.09 4.43 -14.52
C GLU A 193 19.54 2.96 -14.59
N GLU A 194 19.16 2.12 -13.62
CA GLU A 194 19.43 0.69 -13.66
C GLU A 194 18.74 0.03 -14.85
N MET A 195 17.54 0.48 -15.24
CA MET A 195 16.82 -0.05 -16.40
C MET A 195 17.49 0.27 -17.76
N LYS A 196 18.45 1.21 -17.79
CA LYS A 196 19.29 1.45 -18.96
C LYS A 196 20.44 0.43 -19.08
N ASN A 197 20.75 -0.29 -18.01
CA ASN A 197 21.73 -1.37 -18.00
C ASN A 197 21.11 -2.64 -18.59
N PRO A 198 21.64 -3.17 -19.73
CA PRO A 198 21.04 -4.33 -20.38
C PRO A 198 21.01 -5.58 -19.52
N SER A 199 22.00 -5.77 -18.64
CA SER A 199 22.07 -6.93 -17.75
C SER A 199 21.02 -6.86 -16.64
N LEU A 200 20.82 -5.69 -16.02
CA LEU A 200 19.81 -5.49 -14.98
C LEU A 200 18.39 -5.54 -15.58
N LYS A 201 18.19 -4.97 -16.76
CA LYS A 201 16.92 -5.08 -17.49
C LYS A 201 16.58 -6.55 -17.77
N LYS A 202 17.54 -7.31 -18.33
CA LYS A 202 17.35 -8.73 -18.61
C LYS A 202 17.10 -9.54 -17.33
N LEU A 203 17.74 -9.22 -16.22
CA LEU A 203 17.50 -9.85 -14.93
C LEU A 203 16.04 -9.73 -14.51
N VAL A 204 15.48 -8.51 -14.52
CA VAL A 204 14.08 -8.32 -14.08
C VAL A 204 13.07 -8.85 -15.09
N GLU A 205 13.38 -8.85 -16.37
CA GLU A 205 12.57 -9.53 -17.40
C GLU A 205 12.52 -11.04 -17.15
N GLN A 206 13.65 -11.65 -16.81
CA GLN A 206 13.73 -13.08 -16.47
C GLN A 206 12.91 -13.39 -15.21
N ILE A 207 13.10 -12.62 -14.15
CA ILE A 207 12.36 -12.77 -12.89
C ILE A 207 10.85 -12.62 -13.13
N GLY A 208 10.44 -11.59 -13.87
CA GLY A 208 9.04 -11.28 -14.10
C GLY A 208 8.35 -12.27 -15.05
N TYR A 209 8.83 -12.31 -16.31
CA TYR A 209 8.16 -13.08 -17.36
C TYR A 209 8.38 -14.58 -17.27
N THR A 210 9.61 -15.02 -16.97
CA THR A 210 9.98 -16.43 -17.03
C THR A 210 9.73 -17.17 -15.73
N GLU A 211 10.05 -16.53 -14.59
CA GLU A 211 10.00 -17.20 -13.30
C GLU A 211 8.74 -16.85 -12.52
N GLY A 212 8.25 -15.61 -12.61
CA GLY A 212 7.09 -15.14 -11.86
C GLY A 212 5.75 -15.44 -12.51
N LEU A 213 5.55 -15.05 -13.78
CA LEU A 213 4.26 -15.21 -14.46
C LEU A 213 3.70 -16.64 -14.47
N PRO A 214 4.49 -17.72 -14.58
CA PRO A 214 3.93 -19.09 -14.55
C PRO A 214 3.14 -19.42 -13.29
N VAL A 215 3.42 -18.76 -12.17
CA VAL A 215 2.78 -18.99 -10.87
C VAL A 215 2.06 -17.77 -10.31
N VAL A 216 1.88 -16.73 -11.12
CA VAL A 216 1.21 -15.51 -10.69
C VAL A 216 -0.24 -15.77 -10.26
N VAL A 217 -0.64 -15.16 -9.17
CA VAL A 217 -2.04 -15.14 -8.76
C VAL A 217 -2.81 -14.20 -9.68
N ASN A 218 -3.69 -14.75 -10.53
CA ASN A 218 -4.54 -13.95 -11.41
C ASN A 218 -5.79 -13.48 -10.67
N PRO A 219 -5.97 -12.17 -10.47
CA PRO A 219 -7.14 -11.61 -9.78
C PRO A 219 -8.42 -11.58 -10.64
N GLY A 220 -8.30 -11.76 -11.96
CA GLY A 220 -9.42 -11.74 -12.90
C GLY A 220 -9.97 -10.35 -13.26
N ILE A 221 -9.54 -9.30 -12.57
CA ILE A 221 -9.96 -7.89 -12.81
C ILE A 221 -8.82 -7.02 -13.38
N LEU A 222 -7.60 -7.51 -13.30
CA LEU A 222 -6.39 -6.94 -13.90
C LEU A 222 -5.63 -8.08 -14.55
N ASP A 223 -5.13 -7.88 -15.76
CA ASP A 223 -4.28 -8.86 -16.44
C ASP A 223 -2.85 -8.79 -15.87
N PRO A 224 -2.31 -9.88 -15.30
CA PRO A 224 -0.98 -9.87 -14.69
C PRO A 224 0.14 -9.55 -15.68
N LYS A 225 -0.01 -9.98 -16.96
CA LYS A 225 1.00 -9.71 -17.98
C LYS A 225 1.00 -8.24 -18.38
N GLU A 226 -0.17 -7.65 -18.62
CA GLU A 226 -0.29 -6.21 -18.92
C GLU A 226 0.21 -5.37 -17.75
N PHE A 227 -0.08 -5.78 -16.51
CA PHE A 227 0.45 -5.12 -15.31
C PHE A 227 1.98 -5.18 -15.29
N LEU A 228 2.57 -6.34 -15.52
CA LEU A 228 4.02 -6.53 -15.58
C LEU A 228 4.66 -5.74 -16.72
N ASP A 229 4.04 -5.73 -17.91
CA ASP A 229 4.50 -4.93 -19.06
C ASP A 229 4.55 -3.43 -18.70
N THR A 230 3.52 -2.93 -18.02
CA THR A 230 3.47 -1.55 -17.54
C THR A 230 4.57 -1.27 -16.51
N VAL A 231 4.79 -2.18 -15.58
CA VAL A 231 5.85 -2.05 -14.56
C VAL A 231 7.22 -1.95 -15.20
N LEU A 232 7.55 -2.85 -16.12
CA LEU A 232 8.89 -2.94 -16.74
C LEU A 232 9.16 -1.84 -17.77
N ASN A 233 8.15 -1.39 -18.50
CA ASN A 233 8.34 -0.49 -19.63
C ASN A 233 7.94 0.97 -19.36
N VAL A 234 7.12 1.21 -18.34
CA VAL A 234 6.60 2.55 -18.03
C VAL A 234 7.01 3.00 -16.63
N ARG A 235 6.74 2.20 -15.61
CA ARG A 235 6.85 2.64 -14.21
C ARG A 235 8.30 2.68 -13.72
N ILE A 236 9.02 1.55 -13.80
CA ILE A 236 10.40 1.45 -13.31
C ILE A 236 11.36 2.34 -14.11
N PRO A 237 11.27 2.44 -15.45
CA PRO A 237 12.15 3.32 -16.23
C PRO A 237 11.84 4.81 -16.12
N ASN A 238 10.78 5.21 -15.43
CA ASN A 238 10.35 6.62 -15.39
C ASN A 238 11.37 7.50 -14.65
N PRO A 239 12.05 8.44 -15.33
CA PRO A 239 13.06 9.28 -14.71
C PRO A 239 12.48 10.35 -13.77
N PHE A 240 11.19 10.66 -13.89
CA PHE A 240 10.49 11.60 -13.01
C PHE A 240 10.01 10.98 -11.70
N MET A 241 10.30 9.68 -11.49
CA MET A 241 10.05 8.96 -10.26
C MET A 241 11.41 8.69 -9.58
N PRO A 242 11.97 9.64 -8.81
CA PRO A 242 13.33 9.56 -8.26
C PRO A 242 13.39 8.58 -7.09
N ASP A 243 13.19 7.29 -7.37
CA ASP A 243 13.32 6.24 -6.39
C ASP A 243 14.75 5.70 -6.35
N THR A 244 15.26 5.51 -5.13
CA THR A 244 16.67 5.11 -4.94
C THR A 244 16.75 3.63 -4.55
N PRO A 245 17.72 2.88 -5.10
CA PRO A 245 17.95 1.50 -4.72
C PRO A 245 18.23 1.36 -3.22
N GLN A 246 18.92 2.32 -2.60
CA GLN A 246 19.22 2.31 -1.17
C GLN A 246 17.96 2.31 -0.30
N ARG A 247 16.95 3.11 -0.68
CA ARG A 247 15.66 3.16 0.03
C ARG A 247 14.89 1.84 -0.12
N ILE A 248 14.87 1.29 -1.34
CA ILE A 248 14.15 0.04 -1.63
C ILE A 248 14.84 -1.15 -0.96
N ALA A 249 16.17 -1.18 -0.92
CA ALA A 249 16.93 -2.26 -0.30
C ALA A 249 16.87 -2.28 1.23
N THR A 250 16.35 -1.23 1.87
CA THR A 250 16.15 -1.23 3.33
C THR A 250 15.30 -2.43 3.74
N ASP A 251 15.71 -3.15 4.79
CA ASP A 251 15.04 -4.35 5.32
C ASP A 251 14.84 -5.48 4.29
N THR A 252 15.76 -5.65 3.35
CA THR A 252 15.67 -6.69 2.30
C THR A 252 15.44 -8.06 2.89
N SER A 253 16.14 -8.44 3.96
CA SER A 253 16.00 -9.77 4.60
C SER A 253 14.57 -10.08 5.04
N GLN A 254 13.81 -9.08 5.48
CA GLN A 254 12.40 -9.25 5.87
C GLN A 254 11.46 -9.37 4.65
N LYS A 255 11.90 -8.88 3.50
CA LYS A 255 11.10 -8.84 2.27
C LYS A 255 11.21 -10.11 1.44
N LEU A 256 12.34 -10.82 1.52
CA LEU A 256 12.63 -11.96 0.65
C LEU A 256 11.59 -13.08 0.76
N ALA A 257 11.13 -13.39 1.96
CA ALA A 257 10.17 -14.46 2.20
C ALA A 257 8.84 -14.26 1.44
N ILE A 258 8.39 -13.01 1.31
CA ILE A 258 7.14 -12.67 0.59
C ILE A 258 7.42 -12.45 -0.90
N ARG A 259 8.49 -11.73 -1.23
CA ARG A 259 8.75 -11.28 -2.60
C ARG A 259 9.30 -12.36 -3.51
N PHE A 260 10.04 -13.34 -2.95
CA PHE A 260 10.61 -14.47 -3.70
C PHE A 260 10.13 -15.81 -3.14
N GLY A 261 10.03 -15.94 -1.82
CA GLY A 261 9.66 -17.20 -1.17
C GLY A 261 8.28 -17.70 -1.59
N GLU A 262 7.32 -16.84 -1.85
CA GLU A 262 5.98 -17.28 -2.30
C GLU A 262 6.04 -17.87 -3.72
N THR A 263 6.86 -17.32 -4.62
CA THR A 263 7.10 -17.91 -5.94
C THR A 263 7.78 -19.28 -5.83
N ILE A 264 8.80 -19.40 -4.97
CA ILE A 264 9.48 -20.69 -4.74
C ILE A 264 8.49 -21.74 -4.20
N LYS A 265 7.64 -21.38 -3.25
CA LYS A 265 6.61 -22.27 -2.70
C LYS A 265 5.60 -22.69 -3.77
N ALA A 266 5.20 -21.76 -4.63
CA ALA A 266 4.26 -22.06 -5.72
C ALA A 266 4.86 -23.05 -6.73
N TYR A 267 6.13 -22.89 -7.10
CA TYR A 267 6.84 -23.88 -7.93
C TYR A 267 6.93 -25.25 -7.25
N ALA A 268 7.24 -25.28 -5.95
CA ALA A 268 7.33 -26.53 -5.21
C ALA A 268 5.98 -27.25 -5.05
N ALA A 269 4.88 -26.51 -5.09
CA ALA A 269 3.52 -27.06 -4.96
C ALA A 269 2.92 -27.54 -6.28
N ASP A 270 3.39 -27.07 -7.43
CA ASP A 270 2.90 -27.46 -8.74
C ASP A 270 3.75 -28.62 -9.31
N PRO A 271 3.17 -29.83 -9.49
CA PRO A 271 3.92 -30.97 -10.03
C PRO A 271 4.38 -30.81 -11.48
N LYS A 272 3.90 -29.80 -12.19
CA LYS A 272 4.31 -29.48 -13.57
C LYS A 272 5.52 -28.56 -13.64
N LEU A 273 5.90 -27.95 -12.52
CA LEU A 273 7.01 -27.02 -12.43
C LEU A 273 8.17 -27.62 -11.62
N ASN A 274 9.37 -27.11 -11.87
CA ASN A 274 10.57 -27.54 -11.14
C ASN A 274 11.23 -26.31 -10.51
N VAL A 275 11.41 -26.35 -9.20
CA VAL A 275 12.12 -25.29 -8.45
C VAL A 275 13.54 -25.07 -9.02
N GLY A 276 14.17 -26.12 -9.58
CA GLY A 276 15.48 -26.02 -10.24
C GLY A 276 15.51 -25.15 -11.51
N ASP A 277 14.35 -24.78 -12.06
CA ASP A 277 14.26 -23.89 -13.22
C ASP A 277 14.34 -22.40 -12.82
N LEU A 278 14.13 -22.08 -11.54
CA LEU A 278 14.36 -20.75 -11.02
C LEU A 278 15.87 -20.46 -10.99
N LYS A 279 16.28 -19.38 -11.64
CA LYS A 279 17.70 -18.99 -11.76
C LYS A 279 18.03 -17.75 -10.95
N PHE A 280 17.05 -16.88 -10.73
CA PHE A 280 17.23 -15.57 -10.13
C PHE A 280 16.28 -15.33 -8.93
N ILE A 281 15.20 -16.09 -8.83
CA ILE A 281 14.36 -16.20 -7.65
C ILE A 281 14.86 -17.37 -6.78
#